data_b7ba9233aad8ed8fe4830751ca817ca1
#
_entry.id   b7ba9233aad8ed8fe4830751ca817ca1
#
_cell.length_a   1.000
_cell.length_b   1.000
_cell.length_c   1.000
_cell.angle_alpha   90.00
_cell.angle_beta   90.00
_cell.angle_gamma   90.00
#
_symmetry.space_group_name_H-M   'P 1'
#
loop_
_entity.id
_entity.type
_entity.pdbx_description
1 polymer ?
#
loop_
_entity_poly.entity_id
_entity_poly.type
_entity_poly.pdbx_seq_one_letter_code
_entity_poly.pdbx_strand_id
1 'polypeptide(L)'
;QVANLAAEAAIRIGAKSQLVRTGALYHDIGKMENPAFFTENQSGGVNPHKNLGYEQSAQVVISHVTDGLKLADKHNLPKVIKDFISTHHGRGKTKYFYISWKNEHPDEELNEELFTYPGPNPFTKEQAILMMADAVEAASRSLPEYTEETISNLVDKIIDSQVTEGYFKECPITFKDIATVKAVFKEKLKIAYHTRISYPEL
;
A
#
# COMPACT_ATOMS: atom_id res chain seq x y z
N GLN A 1 -0.28 -11.90 1.86
CA GLN A 1 -1.70 -11.58 1.63
C GLN A 1 -1.88 -10.61 0.46
N VAL A 2 -1.08 -9.53 0.36
CA VAL A 2 -1.13 -8.56 -0.76
C VAL A 2 -1.05 -9.24 -2.13
N ALA A 3 -0.06 -10.13 -2.32
CA ALA A 3 0.13 -10.84 -3.59
C ALA A 3 -1.11 -11.67 -3.99
N ASN A 4 -1.77 -12.31 -3.04
CA ASN A 4 -2.97 -13.10 -3.29
C ASN A 4 -4.17 -12.21 -3.66
N LEU A 5 -4.39 -11.12 -2.94
CA LEU A 5 -5.43 -10.16 -3.27
C LEU A 5 -5.24 -9.57 -4.67
N ALA A 6 -4.02 -9.11 -4.95
CA ALA A 6 -3.69 -8.47 -6.21
C ALA A 6 -3.78 -9.44 -7.40
N ALA A 7 -3.26 -10.65 -7.27
CA ALA A 7 -3.30 -11.65 -8.33
C ALA A 7 -4.73 -12.08 -8.67
N GLU A 8 -5.59 -12.26 -7.68
CA GLU A 8 -6.98 -12.65 -7.89
C GLU A 8 -7.77 -11.53 -8.59
N ALA A 9 -7.58 -10.28 -8.19
CA ALA A 9 -8.17 -9.14 -8.86
C ALA A 9 -7.70 -9.02 -10.32
N ALA A 10 -6.42 -9.25 -10.57
CA ALA A 10 -5.85 -9.24 -11.92
C ALA A 10 -6.52 -10.28 -12.83
N ILE A 11 -6.75 -11.51 -12.34
CA ILE A 11 -7.47 -12.54 -13.09
C ILE A 11 -8.85 -12.04 -13.52
N ARG A 12 -9.59 -11.45 -12.59
CA ARG A 12 -11.00 -11.02 -12.81
C ARG A 12 -11.14 -9.88 -13.81
N ILE A 13 -10.13 -9.02 -13.97
CA ILE A 13 -10.16 -7.91 -14.93
C ILE A 13 -9.32 -8.17 -16.19
N GLY A 14 -8.80 -9.36 -16.36
CA GLY A 14 -7.98 -9.73 -17.53
C GLY A 14 -6.60 -9.10 -17.56
N ALA A 15 -6.06 -8.70 -16.40
CA ALA A 15 -4.69 -8.25 -16.25
C ALA A 15 -3.72 -9.42 -16.02
N LYS A 16 -2.40 -9.15 -16.07
CA LYS A 16 -1.35 -10.16 -15.96
C LYS A 16 -1.12 -10.56 -14.50
N SER A 17 -1.81 -11.58 -14.03
CA SER A 17 -1.83 -12.00 -12.63
C SER A 17 -0.46 -12.45 -12.11
N GLN A 18 0.33 -13.19 -12.90
CA GLN A 18 1.68 -13.62 -12.51
C GLN A 18 2.64 -12.43 -12.39
N LEU A 19 2.50 -11.44 -13.26
CA LEU A 19 3.28 -10.21 -13.19
C LEU A 19 2.96 -9.43 -11.91
N VAL A 20 1.68 -9.28 -11.58
CA VAL A 20 1.24 -8.62 -10.34
C VAL A 20 1.77 -9.37 -9.11
N ARG A 21 1.70 -10.69 -9.11
CA ARG A 21 2.22 -11.53 -8.01
C ARG A 21 3.72 -11.32 -7.81
N THR A 22 4.49 -11.32 -8.90
CA THR A 22 5.92 -11.05 -8.84
C THR A 22 6.22 -9.64 -8.38
N GLY A 23 5.51 -8.65 -8.91
CA GLY A 23 5.61 -7.26 -8.46
C GLY A 23 5.33 -7.12 -6.96
N ALA A 24 4.31 -7.80 -6.45
CA ALA A 24 3.97 -7.80 -5.05
C ALA A 24 5.08 -8.40 -4.16
N LEU A 25 5.82 -9.39 -4.64
CA LEU A 25 6.94 -9.96 -3.88
C LEU A 25 8.11 -8.98 -3.71
N TYR A 26 8.33 -8.10 -4.68
CA TYR A 26 9.49 -7.21 -4.70
C TYR A 26 9.18 -5.75 -4.33
N HIS A 27 7.91 -5.34 -4.28
CA HIS A 27 7.57 -3.91 -4.13
C HIS A 27 8.15 -3.26 -2.88
N ASP A 28 8.29 -3.99 -1.80
CA ASP A 28 8.73 -3.51 -0.49
C ASP A 28 10.18 -3.91 -0.12
N ILE A 29 10.99 -4.37 -1.06
CA ILE A 29 12.38 -4.81 -0.75
C ILE A 29 13.23 -3.73 -0.11
N GLY A 30 12.94 -2.47 -0.37
CA GLY A 30 13.65 -1.33 0.21
C GLY A 30 13.49 -1.18 1.72
N LYS A 31 12.47 -1.79 2.33
CA LYS A 31 12.29 -1.83 3.78
C LYS A 31 13.43 -2.57 4.50
N MET A 32 14.17 -3.40 3.79
CA MET A 32 15.34 -4.12 4.32
C MET A 32 16.47 -3.19 4.78
N GLU A 33 16.56 -1.97 4.25
CA GLU A 33 17.61 -1.01 4.64
C GLU A 33 17.34 -0.41 6.03
N ASN A 34 16.07 -0.22 6.40
CA ASN A 34 15.67 0.35 7.68
C ASN A 34 14.49 -0.42 8.31
N PRO A 35 14.62 -1.72 8.56
CA PRO A 35 13.48 -2.58 8.90
C PRO A 35 12.75 -2.18 10.19
N ALA A 36 13.44 -1.64 11.18
CA ALA A 36 12.87 -1.26 12.46
C ALA A 36 11.85 -0.10 12.39
N PHE A 37 11.87 0.68 11.30
CA PHE A 37 10.95 1.80 11.11
C PHE A 37 9.58 1.37 10.55
N PHE A 38 9.41 0.11 10.18
CA PHE A 38 8.17 -0.42 9.65
C PHE A 38 7.45 -1.30 10.68
N THR A 39 6.15 -1.06 10.86
CA THR A 39 5.35 -1.66 11.93
C THR A 39 5.33 -3.19 11.90
N GLU A 40 5.36 -3.78 10.72
CA GLU A 40 5.43 -5.24 10.55
C GLU A 40 6.70 -5.88 11.12
N ASN A 41 7.76 -5.09 11.31
CA ASN A 41 9.04 -5.55 11.85
C ASN A 41 9.28 -5.10 13.30
N GLN A 42 8.37 -4.33 13.89
CA GLN A 42 8.48 -3.87 15.27
C GLN A 42 8.05 -4.96 16.23
N SER A 43 9.03 -5.65 16.79
CA SER A 43 8.81 -6.60 17.89
C SER A 43 9.34 -6.00 19.20
N GLY A 44 8.51 -5.98 20.24
CA GLY A 44 8.98 -5.60 21.59
C GLY A 44 8.81 -4.14 21.99
N GLY A 45 7.97 -3.37 21.31
CA GLY A 45 7.51 -2.07 21.82
C GLY A 45 8.44 -0.88 21.61
N VAL A 46 9.56 -1.04 20.92
CA VAL A 46 10.42 0.09 20.53
C VAL A 46 10.01 0.61 19.16
N ASN A 47 9.47 1.83 19.14
CA ASN A 47 9.15 2.53 17.91
C ASN A 47 10.20 3.62 17.68
N PRO A 48 11.14 3.47 16.71
CA PRO A 48 12.21 4.43 16.49
C PRO A 48 11.69 5.80 16.00
N HIS A 49 10.48 5.89 15.46
CA HIS A 49 9.85 7.16 15.08
C HIS A 49 9.62 8.11 16.27
N LYS A 50 9.53 7.59 17.50
CA LYS A 50 9.34 8.42 18.70
C LYS A 50 10.47 9.41 18.96
N ASN A 51 11.65 9.13 18.42
CA ASN A 51 12.84 9.98 18.57
C ASN A 51 13.09 10.91 17.38
N LEU A 52 12.19 10.91 16.39
CA LEU A 52 12.29 11.70 15.16
C LEU A 52 11.11 12.66 15.04
N GLY A 53 11.36 13.82 14.40
CA GLY A 53 10.27 14.67 13.93
C GLY A 53 9.47 14.02 12.80
N TYR A 54 8.26 14.51 12.55
CA TYR A 54 7.36 13.95 11.52
C TYR A 54 7.96 13.99 10.12
N GLU A 55 8.69 15.06 9.77
CA GLU A 55 9.38 15.19 8.47
C GLU A 55 10.47 14.13 8.32
N GLN A 56 11.28 13.93 9.35
CA GLN A 56 12.32 12.90 9.34
C GLN A 56 11.73 11.50 9.26
N SER A 57 10.68 11.23 10.01
CA SER A 57 9.95 9.96 9.97
C SER A 57 9.35 9.70 8.59
N ALA A 58 8.74 10.72 7.98
CA ALA A 58 8.22 10.64 6.62
C ALA A 58 9.33 10.31 5.61
N GLN A 59 10.47 10.99 5.70
CA GLN A 59 11.61 10.75 4.80
C GLN A 59 12.18 9.34 4.95
N VAL A 60 12.29 8.82 6.16
CA VAL A 60 12.73 7.43 6.39
C VAL A 60 11.75 6.44 5.75
N VAL A 61 10.46 6.65 5.93
CA VAL A 61 9.44 5.77 5.32
C VAL A 61 9.45 5.89 3.79
N ILE A 62 9.52 7.10 3.24
CA ILE A 62 9.56 7.35 1.79
C ILE A 62 10.80 6.71 1.16
N SER A 63 11.93 6.70 1.86
CA SER A 63 13.20 6.19 1.33
C SER A 63 13.14 4.71 0.91
N HIS A 64 12.19 3.91 1.45
CA HIS A 64 12.10 2.49 1.04
C HIS A 64 11.83 2.32 -0.46
N VAL A 65 11.20 3.29 -1.11
CA VAL A 65 10.97 3.27 -2.56
C VAL A 65 12.29 3.44 -3.31
N THR A 66 13.07 4.47 -2.98
CA THR A 66 14.37 4.74 -3.62
C THR A 66 15.42 3.69 -3.27
N ASP A 67 15.42 3.21 -2.05
CA ASP A 67 16.30 2.12 -1.61
C ASP A 67 15.93 0.80 -2.27
N GLY A 68 14.64 0.53 -2.44
CA GLY A 68 14.14 -0.61 -3.21
C GLY A 68 14.60 -0.59 -4.67
N LEU A 69 14.57 0.57 -5.32
CA LEU A 69 15.09 0.73 -6.69
C LEU A 69 16.59 0.49 -6.77
N LYS A 70 17.37 0.98 -5.81
CA LYS A 70 18.83 0.72 -5.73
C LYS A 70 19.12 -0.77 -5.56
N LEU A 71 18.39 -1.45 -4.69
CA LEU A 71 18.53 -2.91 -4.52
C LEU A 71 18.14 -3.66 -5.80
N ALA A 72 17.05 -3.26 -6.44
CA ALA A 72 16.60 -3.85 -7.70
C ALA A 72 17.65 -3.67 -8.82
N ASP A 73 18.29 -2.52 -8.91
CA ASP A 73 19.38 -2.26 -9.85
C ASP A 73 20.60 -3.13 -9.54
N LYS A 74 21.00 -3.21 -8.27
CA LYS A 74 22.12 -4.04 -7.82
C LYS A 74 21.94 -5.52 -8.18
N HIS A 75 20.71 -6.02 -8.16
CA HIS A 75 20.37 -7.40 -8.47
C HIS A 75 19.83 -7.59 -9.89
N ASN A 76 19.95 -6.61 -10.75
CA ASN A 76 19.53 -6.64 -12.15
C ASN A 76 18.06 -7.08 -12.35
N LEU A 77 17.17 -6.63 -11.48
CA LEU A 77 15.74 -6.90 -11.66
C LEU A 77 15.22 -6.20 -12.93
N PRO A 78 14.32 -6.84 -13.68
CA PRO A 78 13.75 -6.26 -14.89
C PRO A 78 13.03 -4.93 -14.59
N LYS A 79 13.05 -4.01 -15.58
CA LYS A 79 12.36 -2.72 -15.48
C LYS A 79 10.90 -2.86 -15.06
N VAL A 80 10.19 -3.84 -15.59
CA VAL A 80 8.78 -4.08 -15.29
C VAL A 80 8.54 -4.37 -13.79
N ILE A 81 9.51 -4.97 -13.11
CA ILE A 81 9.45 -5.20 -11.65
C ILE A 81 9.84 -3.95 -10.89
N LYS A 82 10.86 -3.21 -11.34
CA LYS A 82 11.23 -1.90 -10.77
C LYS A 82 10.08 -0.90 -10.84
N ASP A 83 9.28 -0.95 -11.90
CA ASP A 83 8.10 -0.10 -12.03
C ASP A 83 7.05 -0.35 -10.92
N PHE A 84 6.90 -1.57 -10.42
CA PHE A 84 6.07 -1.83 -9.23
C PHE A 84 6.64 -1.19 -7.97
N ILE A 85 7.96 -1.23 -7.79
CA ILE A 85 8.61 -0.60 -6.64
C ILE A 85 8.37 0.91 -6.66
N SER A 86 8.54 1.56 -7.80
CA SER A 86 8.39 3.01 -7.92
C SER A 86 6.95 3.49 -7.80
N THR A 87 5.96 2.70 -8.25
CA THR A 87 4.57 3.14 -8.40
C THR A 87 3.65 2.75 -7.27
N HIS A 88 4.04 1.82 -6.38
CA HIS A 88 3.10 1.27 -5.40
C HIS A 88 2.55 2.29 -4.38
N HIS A 89 3.24 3.40 -4.17
CA HIS A 89 2.74 4.56 -3.43
C HIS A 89 2.48 5.77 -4.33
N GLY A 90 2.86 5.71 -5.61
CA GLY A 90 2.71 6.81 -6.57
C GLY A 90 3.28 8.12 -6.05
N ARG A 91 2.53 9.21 -6.23
CA ARG A 91 2.76 10.54 -5.64
C ARG A 91 1.91 10.75 -4.38
N GLY A 92 1.63 9.68 -3.67
CA GLY A 92 0.89 9.72 -2.41
C GLY A 92 1.68 10.38 -1.29
N LYS A 93 0.96 10.76 -0.23
CA LYS A 93 1.55 11.33 0.99
C LYS A 93 1.63 10.28 2.09
N THR A 94 2.64 10.42 2.94
CA THR A 94 2.71 9.72 4.22
C THR A 94 1.68 10.32 5.17
N LYS A 95 0.41 9.93 5.03
CA LYS A 95 -0.76 10.61 5.63
C LYS A 95 -0.65 10.78 7.13
N TYR A 96 -0.18 9.77 7.86
CA TYR A 96 -0.05 9.86 9.30
C TYR A 96 0.86 11.02 9.72
N PHE A 97 2.08 11.08 9.18
CA PHE A 97 3.04 12.12 9.52
C PHE A 97 2.62 13.49 8.99
N TYR A 98 2.05 13.54 7.80
CA TYR A 98 1.54 14.76 7.19
C TYR A 98 0.43 15.40 8.03
N ILE A 99 -0.56 14.62 8.44
CA ILE A 99 -1.70 15.10 9.24
C ILE A 99 -1.22 15.47 10.66
N SER A 100 -0.36 14.66 11.27
CA SER A 100 0.18 14.93 12.59
C SER A 100 0.97 16.23 12.61
N TRP A 101 1.80 16.46 11.62
CA TRP A 101 2.54 17.72 11.49
C TRP A 101 1.60 18.93 11.37
N LYS A 102 0.60 18.84 10.51
CA LYS A 102 -0.39 19.92 10.33
C LYS A 102 -1.17 20.24 11.61
N ASN A 103 -1.53 19.22 12.37
CA ASN A 103 -2.26 19.39 13.62
C ASN A 103 -1.40 20.08 14.71
N GLU A 104 -0.09 19.83 14.72
CA GLU A 104 0.83 20.47 15.66
C GLU A 104 1.27 21.88 15.22
N HIS A 105 1.19 22.19 13.92
CA HIS A 105 1.64 23.44 13.32
C HIS A 105 0.54 24.08 12.45
N PRO A 106 -0.63 24.44 13.05
CA PRO A 106 -1.79 24.86 12.27
C PRO A 106 -1.59 26.15 11.49
N ASP A 107 -0.69 27.02 11.95
CA ASP A 107 -0.43 28.35 11.37
C ASP A 107 0.86 28.40 10.53
N GLU A 108 1.55 27.27 10.35
CA GLU A 108 2.79 27.20 9.59
C GLU A 108 2.58 26.64 8.18
N GLU A 109 3.33 27.17 7.22
CA GLU A 109 3.37 26.59 5.88
C GLU A 109 4.13 25.26 5.88
N LEU A 110 3.49 24.24 5.34
CA LEU A 110 4.05 22.91 5.21
C LEU A 110 4.73 22.75 3.84
N ASN A 111 5.97 22.26 3.83
CA ASN A 111 6.57 21.74 2.62
C ASN A 111 6.02 20.32 2.33
N GLU A 112 4.98 20.25 1.51
CA GLU A 112 4.31 18.99 1.20
C GLU A 112 5.21 17.95 0.52
N GLU A 113 6.24 18.38 -0.20
CA GLU A 113 7.19 17.46 -0.86
C GLU A 113 7.94 16.57 0.14
N LEU A 114 8.17 17.03 1.36
CA LEU A 114 8.80 16.24 2.42
C LEU A 114 7.96 15.02 2.85
N PHE A 115 6.66 15.06 2.58
CA PHE A 115 5.71 14.00 2.93
C PHE A 115 5.22 13.22 1.71
N THR A 116 5.73 13.53 0.51
CA THR A 116 5.23 13.00 -0.76
C THR A 116 6.20 11.97 -1.33
N TYR A 117 5.68 10.81 -1.72
CA TYR A 117 6.43 9.77 -2.42
C TYR A 117 6.88 10.25 -3.80
N PRO A 118 8.02 9.76 -4.31
CA PRO A 118 8.61 10.28 -5.55
C PRO A 118 7.81 9.94 -6.83
N GLY A 119 6.97 8.93 -6.78
CA GLY A 119 6.23 8.48 -7.95
C GLY A 119 7.10 7.68 -8.94
N PRO A 120 6.60 7.51 -10.15
CA PRO A 120 5.35 8.04 -10.69
C PRO A 120 4.08 7.37 -10.15
N ASN A 121 2.92 7.92 -10.48
CA ASN A 121 1.65 7.22 -10.26
C ASN A 121 1.56 5.98 -11.16
N PRO A 122 0.74 5.00 -10.79
CA PRO A 122 0.51 3.81 -11.62
C PRO A 122 0.11 4.17 -13.06
N PHE A 123 0.70 3.48 -14.03
CA PHE A 123 0.42 3.66 -15.46
C PHE A 123 0.04 2.35 -16.17
N THR A 124 -0.02 1.25 -15.43
CA THR A 124 -0.59 -0.02 -15.89
C THR A 124 -1.66 -0.52 -14.93
N LYS A 125 -2.59 -1.36 -15.42
CA LYS A 125 -3.61 -1.97 -14.57
C LYS A 125 -3.00 -2.78 -13.42
N GLU A 126 -1.93 -3.51 -13.70
CA GLU A 126 -1.19 -4.32 -12.72
C GLU A 126 -0.63 -3.49 -11.58
N GLN A 127 -0.05 -2.34 -11.90
CA GLN A 127 0.47 -1.41 -10.88
C GLN A 127 -0.65 -0.80 -10.04
N ALA A 128 -1.76 -0.42 -10.66
CA ALA A 128 -2.93 0.10 -9.96
C ALA A 128 -3.52 -0.94 -8.99
N ILE A 129 -3.62 -2.18 -9.43
CA ILE A 129 -4.10 -3.29 -8.60
C ILE A 129 -3.20 -3.48 -7.37
N LEU A 130 -1.89 -3.45 -7.55
CA LEU A 130 -0.94 -3.58 -6.43
C LEU A 130 -1.10 -2.42 -5.45
N MET A 131 -1.19 -1.18 -5.92
CA MET A 131 -1.42 -0.02 -5.05
C MET A 131 -2.70 -0.17 -4.22
N MET A 132 -3.80 -0.59 -4.85
CA MET A 132 -5.06 -0.83 -4.16
C MET A 132 -4.96 -1.97 -3.13
N ALA A 133 -4.35 -3.08 -3.52
CA ALA A 133 -4.20 -4.26 -2.66
C ALA A 133 -3.33 -3.99 -1.43
N ASP A 134 -2.22 -3.29 -1.62
CA ASP A 134 -1.29 -2.94 -0.54
C ASP A 134 -1.97 -2.03 0.49
N ALA A 135 -2.64 -0.97 0.03
CA ALA A 135 -3.33 -0.04 0.91
C ALA A 135 -4.50 -0.68 1.67
N VAL A 136 -5.29 -1.50 0.99
CA VAL A 136 -6.44 -2.20 1.60
C VAL A 136 -5.96 -3.24 2.61
N GLU A 137 -4.94 -4.01 2.29
CA GLU A 137 -4.39 -5.03 3.20
C GLU A 137 -3.80 -4.39 4.45
N ALA A 138 -3.01 -3.34 4.30
CA ALA A 138 -2.42 -2.62 5.44
C ALA A 138 -3.50 -2.04 6.35
N ALA A 139 -4.50 -1.37 5.80
CA ALA A 139 -5.59 -0.79 6.57
C ALA A 139 -6.47 -1.85 7.24
N SER A 140 -6.65 -3.01 6.62
CA SER A 140 -7.47 -4.10 7.17
C SER A 140 -6.94 -4.65 8.49
N ARG A 141 -5.63 -4.58 8.72
CA ARG A 141 -5.01 -5.05 9.98
C ARG A 141 -5.45 -4.24 11.21
N SER A 142 -5.89 -3.01 11.00
CA SER A 142 -6.30 -2.09 12.07
C SER A 142 -7.80 -2.05 12.31
N LEU A 143 -8.57 -2.89 11.62
CA LEU A 143 -10.01 -2.97 11.88
C LEU A 143 -10.29 -3.50 13.29
N PRO A 144 -11.18 -2.84 14.06
CA PRO A 144 -11.54 -3.30 15.40
C PRO A 144 -12.34 -4.62 15.37
N GLU A 145 -13.09 -4.86 14.31
CA GLU A 145 -13.83 -6.09 14.04
C GLU A 145 -13.88 -6.38 12.54
N TYR A 146 -14.06 -7.65 12.20
CA TYR A 146 -14.07 -8.12 10.82
C TYR A 146 -15.46 -8.62 10.42
N THR A 147 -16.37 -7.68 10.21
CA THR A 147 -17.71 -7.94 9.68
C THR A 147 -17.74 -7.67 8.18
N GLU A 148 -18.78 -8.16 7.51
CA GLU A 148 -19.01 -7.84 6.09
C GLU A 148 -19.09 -6.33 5.86
N GLU A 149 -19.78 -5.63 6.75
CA GLU A 149 -19.93 -4.18 6.69
C GLU A 149 -18.61 -3.43 6.87
N THR A 150 -17.83 -3.76 7.92
CA THR A 150 -16.56 -3.08 8.20
C THR A 150 -15.55 -3.30 7.09
N ILE A 151 -15.47 -4.50 6.53
CA ILE A 151 -14.60 -4.84 5.41
C ILE A 151 -15.05 -4.09 4.15
N SER A 152 -16.35 -4.11 3.84
CA SER A 152 -16.88 -3.42 2.65
C SER A 152 -16.62 -1.93 2.70
N ASN A 153 -16.91 -1.28 3.83
CA ASN A 153 -16.69 0.14 4.02
C ASN A 153 -15.21 0.52 3.91
N LEU A 154 -14.32 -0.32 4.45
CA LEU A 154 -12.88 -0.10 4.35
C LEU A 154 -12.40 -0.12 2.91
N VAL A 155 -12.76 -1.16 2.16
CA VAL A 155 -12.37 -1.32 0.75
C VAL A 155 -12.87 -0.14 -0.09
N ASP A 156 -14.14 0.22 0.06
CA ASP A 156 -14.71 1.36 -0.65
C ASP A 156 -14.01 2.67 -0.31
N LYS A 157 -13.82 2.95 0.97
CA LYS A 157 -13.15 4.18 1.43
C LYS A 157 -11.74 4.33 0.89
N ILE A 158 -10.94 3.26 0.96
CA ILE A 158 -9.55 3.30 0.51
C ILE A 158 -9.46 3.49 -0.99
N ILE A 159 -10.18 2.69 -1.76
CA ILE A 159 -10.11 2.73 -3.23
C ILE A 159 -10.74 4.01 -3.78
N ASP A 160 -11.88 4.46 -3.26
CA ASP A 160 -12.50 5.71 -3.68
C ASP A 160 -11.62 6.92 -3.38
N SER A 161 -10.91 6.91 -2.26
CA SER A 161 -9.91 7.94 -1.93
C SER A 161 -8.79 7.97 -2.97
N GLN A 162 -8.25 6.82 -3.36
CA GLN A 162 -7.20 6.74 -4.38
C GLN A 162 -7.67 7.26 -5.75
N VAL A 163 -8.89 6.92 -6.14
CA VAL A 163 -9.50 7.46 -7.37
C VAL A 163 -9.66 8.97 -7.29
N THR A 164 -10.21 9.48 -6.20
CA THR A 164 -10.46 10.92 -6.00
C THR A 164 -9.16 11.73 -5.95
N GLU A 165 -8.12 11.19 -5.34
CA GLU A 165 -6.78 11.81 -5.30
C GLU A 165 -6.06 11.77 -6.65
N GLY A 166 -6.60 11.05 -7.64
CA GLY A 166 -6.12 11.05 -9.02
C GLY A 166 -4.95 10.12 -9.30
N TYR A 167 -4.69 9.13 -8.45
CA TYR A 167 -3.55 8.21 -8.66
C TYR A 167 -3.65 7.35 -9.91
N PHE A 168 -4.85 7.17 -10.45
CA PHE A 168 -5.10 6.32 -11.63
C PHE A 168 -5.33 7.08 -12.93
N LYS A 169 -5.09 8.39 -12.95
CA LYS A 169 -5.30 9.23 -14.15
C LYS A 169 -4.48 8.80 -15.35
N GLU A 170 -3.26 8.30 -15.13
CA GLU A 170 -2.35 7.83 -16.18
C GLU A 170 -2.45 6.33 -16.44
N CYS A 171 -3.45 5.66 -15.85
CA CYS A 171 -3.64 4.23 -15.91
C CYS A 171 -4.85 3.87 -16.77
N PRO A 172 -4.76 2.84 -17.65
CA PRO A 172 -5.89 2.41 -18.49
C PRO A 172 -6.91 1.56 -17.72
N ILE A 173 -6.98 1.66 -16.41
CA ILE A 173 -7.99 0.99 -15.59
C ILE A 173 -9.33 1.69 -15.71
N THR A 174 -10.41 0.92 -15.89
CA THR A 174 -11.75 1.48 -16.04
C THR A 174 -12.49 1.50 -14.70
N PHE A 175 -13.57 2.29 -14.61
CA PHE A 175 -14.46 2.24 -13.45
C PHE A 175 -15.09 0.84 -13.24
N LYS A 176 -15.33 0.12 -14.33
CA LYS A 176 -15.80 -1.28 -14.27
C LYS A 176 -14.75 -2.19 -13.65
N ASP A 177 -13.49 -2.03 -14.05
CA ASP A 177 -12.37 -2.78 -13.46
C ASP A 177 -12.26 -2.49 -11.96
N ILE A 178 -12.33 -1.23 -11.55
CA ILE A 178 -12.27 -0.81 -10.14
C ILE A 178 -13.42 -1.43 -9.33
N ALA A 179 -14.63 -1.44 -9.85
CA ALA A 179 -15.77 -2.10 -9.20
C ALA A 179 -15.53 -3.60 -9.00
N THR A 180 -14.95 -4.27 -9.99
CA THR A 180 -14.58 -5.69 -9.90
C THR A 180 -13.46 -5.92 -8.88
N VAL A 181 -12.44 -5.09 -8.87
CA VAL A 181 -11.34 -5.16 -7.88
C VAL A 181 -11.86 -5.02 -6.45
N LYS A 182 -12.75 -4.05 -6.20
CA LYS A 182 -13.41 -3.89 -4.90
C LYS A 182 -14.16 -5.16 -4.48
N ALA A 183 -14.95 -5.73 -5.38
CA ALA A 183 -15.73 -6.95 -5.10
C ALA A 183 -14.82 -8.13 -4.72
N VAL A 184 -13.72 -8.32 -5.46
CA VAL A 184 -12.72 -9.36 -5.17
C VAL A 184 -12.07 -9.15 -3.81
N PHE A 185 -11.67 -7.93 -3.48
CA PHE A 185 -11.03 -7.64 -2.20
C PHE A 185 -11.96 -7.87 -1.02
N LYS A 186 -13.24 -7.46 -1.14
CA LYS A 186 -14.26 -7.71 -0.13
C LYS A 186 -14.44 -9.21 0.11
N GLU A 187 -14.58 -10.00 -0.94
CA GLU A 187 -14.72 -11.45 -0.89
C GLU A 187 -13.50 -12.11 -0.22
N LYS A 188 -12.29 -11.79 -0.67
CA LYS A 188 -11.06 -12.41 -0.19
C LYS A 188 -10.71 -12.03 1.24
N LEU A 189 -10.96 -10.80 1.65
CA LEU A 189 -10.77 -10.39 3.04
C LEU A 189 -11.75 -11.08 3.99
N LYS A 190 -13.00 -11.25 3.59
CA LYS A 190 -13.99 -12.03 4.37
C LYS A 190 -13.49 -13.45 4.61
N ILE A 191 -13.00 -14.12 3.59
CA ILE A 191 -12.46 -15.48 3.70
C ILE A 191 -11.21 -15.48 4.62
N ALA A 192 -10.28 -14.55 4.41
CA ALA A 192 -9.03 -14.50 5.17
C ALA A 192 -9.24 -14.29 6.67
N TYR A 193 -10.24 -13.50 7.05
CA TYR A 193 -10.54 -13.24 8.46
C TYR A 193 -11.51 -14.26 9.06
N HIS A 194 -12.33 -14.93 8.26
CA HIS A 194 -13.21 -16.02 8.73
C HIS A 194 -12.44 -17.26 9.20
N THR A 195 -11.32 -17.57 8.57
CA THR A 195 -10.43 -18.69 8.95
C THR A 195 -9.67 -18.44 10.26
N ARG A 196 -9.76 -17.25 10.84
CA ARG A 196 -9.13 -16.90 12.13
C ARG A 196 -10.05 -17.07 13.34
N ILE A 197 -11.28 -17.52 13.14
CA ILE A 197 -12.16 -17.92 14.23
C ILE A 197 -11.62 -19.26 14.76
N SER A 198 -11.00 -19.22 15.95
CA SER A 198 -10.58 -20.44 16.65
C SER A 198 -11.84 -21.23 17.01
N TYR A 199 -11.96 -22.45 16.50
CA TYR A 199 -12.96 -23.37 17.00
C TYR A 199 -12.63 -23.72 18.46
N PRO A 200 -13.62 -23.74 19.36
CA PRO A 200 -13.39 -24.22 20.70
C PRO A 200 -12.94 -25.68 20.64
N GLU A 201 -11.84 -25.99 21.30
CA GLU A 201 -11.40 -27.37 21.48
C GLU A 201 -12.41 -28.10 22.39
N LEU A 202 -12.77 -29.36 22.02
CA LEU A 202 -13.66 -30.25 22.79
C LEU A 202 -12.96 -30.72 24.06
#